data_fdcac6fd0045278b5fa1570fef04aa6a
#
_entry.id   fdcac6fd0045278b5fa1570fef04aa6a
#
_cell.length_a   1.000
_cell.length_b   1.000
_cell.length_c   1.000
_cell.angle_alpha   90.00
_cell.angle_beta   90.00
_cell.angle_gamma   90.00
#
_symmetry.space_group_name_H-M   'P 1'
#
loop_
_entity.id
_entity.type
_entity.pdbx_description
1 polymer ?
#
loop_
_entity_poly.entity_id
_entity_poly.type
_entity_poly.pdbx_seq_one_letter_code
_entity_poly.pdbx_strand_id
1 'polypeptide(L)'
;LCRAFGSLLLSSAPRRAPPLAPPAGPPGGWLAAARRGLGASAPRCTTDPMWKCRVKYTVRPVGMKKTGGRDHTGRIRVRGIGGGHKQRYRMIDFQRLRYEEGAPPEPFTEKVINVRYDPCRRPTVGSPCRSADIALVAGGNRKRWIIATENMQPGDIIKNSSHIGRMAVSANEGDAYPLGALPVGTLICNLESHPGKGAQYIRAAGTCGVLLRKVNGTAIVQLPSKRHMQVLETCVATVGRVSNVDHNKRVIGKAGRNRWLGKRPHTGLWHRKGGWAGRKIRPLPPMKSYVNLPRVTTQE
;
A
#
# COMPACT_ATOMS: atom_id res chain seq x y z
N LEU A 1 -58.29 4.27 -34.71
CA LEU A 1 -59.61 3.77 -34.32
C LEU A 1 -59.55 3.08 -32.96
N CYS A 2 -60.44 3.58 -31.99
CA CYS A 2 -60.93 2.98 -30.73
C CYS A 2 -59.91 2.73 -29.62
N ARG A 3 -59.88 3.58 -28.62
CA ARG A 3 -60.67 3.73 -27.37
C ARG A 3 -60.78 2.41 -26.57
N ALA A 4 -60.21 2.37 -25.38
CA ALA A 4 -60.92 1.95 -24.16
C ALA A 4 -60.27 2.46 -22.90
N PHE A 5 -61.06 3.13 -22.09
CA PHE A 5 -60.84 3.60 -20.70
C PHE A 5 -60.78 2.41 -19.75
N GLY A 6 -59.97 2.48 -18.72
CA GLY A 6 -59.97 1.54 -17.61
C GLY A 6 -59.49 2.25 -16.32
N SER A 7 -60.42 2.42 -15.46
CA SER A 7 -60.60 3.19 -14.26
C SER A 7 -59.54 2.96 -13.15
N LEU A 8 -59.19 4.09 -12.50
CA LEU A 8 -58.55 4.22 -11.19
C LEU A 8 -59.37 3.51 -10.09
N LEU A 9 -58.64 2.70 -9.32
CA LEU A 9 -59.05 2.38 -7.96
C LEU A 9 -57.95 2.86 -6.98
N LEU A 10 -58.25 3.94 -6.27
CA LEU A 10 -57.56 4.45 -5.11
C LEU A 10 -57.80 3.49 -3.95
N SER A 11 -56.76 2.80 -3.52
CA SER A 11 -56.72 2.08 -2.27
C SER A 11 -56.00 2.95 -1.21
N SER A 12 -56.81 3.47 -0.29
CA SER A 12 -56.36 4.20 0.88
C SER A 12 -55.77 3.25 1.93
N ALA A 13 -54.47 3.36 2.18
CA ALA A 13 -53.81 2.68 3.32
C ALA A 13 -54.03 3.47 4.63
N PRO A 14 -54.27 2.81 5.76
CA PRO A 14 -54.53 3.47 7.04
C PRO A 14 -53.25 4.05 7.63
N ARG A 15 -53.34 5.30 8.10
CA ARG A 15 -52.29 5.97 8.82
C ARG A 15 -52.04 5.28 10.16
N ARG A 16 -50.80 4.85 10.38
CA ARG A 16 -50.32 4.37 11.69
C ARG A 16 -50.17 5.54 12.63
N ALA A 17 -50.79 5.44 13.82
CA ALA A 17 -50.65 6.35 14.92
C ALA A 17 -49.22 6.37 15.49
N PRO A 18 -48.74 7.49 16.08
CA PRO A 18 -47.40 7.55 16.69
C PRO A 18 -47.43 6.79 18.03
N PRO A 19 -46.29 6.20 18.47
CA PRO A 19 -46.20 5.50 19.73
C PRO A 19 -46.22 6.48 20.89
N LEU A 20 -46.97 6.08 21.95
CA LEU A 20 -47.12 6.80 23.24
C LEU A 20 -45.75 6.88 23.96
N ALA A 21 -45.50 8.07 24.52
CA ALA A 21 -44.36 8.31 25.39
C ALA A 21 -44.46 7.52 26.72
N PRO A 22 -43.32 7.07 27.28
CA PRO A 22 -43.31 6.41 28.56
C PRO A 22 -43.59 7.39 29.74
N PRO A 23 -44.14 6.93 30.84
CA PRO A 23 -44.53 7.76 31.97
C PRO A 23 -43.32 8.31 32.74
N ALA A 24 -43.47 9.52 33.24
CA ALA A 24 -42.54 10.22 34.13
C ALA A 24 -42.40 9.48 35.48
N GLY A 25 -41.17 9.18 35.87
CA GLY A 25 -40.85 8.67 37.21
C GLY A 25 -40.73 9.83 38.22
N PRO A 26 -40.85 9.54 39.54
CA PRO A 26 -41.05 10.52 40.60
C PRO A 26 -39.79 11.35 40.92
N PRO A 27 -39.97 12.57 41.48
CA PRO A 27 -38.86 13.38 41.94
C PRO A 27 -38.43 12.98 43.36
N GLY A 28 -37.19 12.81 43.57
CA GLY A 28 -36.68 12.62 44.91
C GLY A 28 -35.22 12.29 45.01
N GLY A 29 -34.43 13.16 45.57
CA GLY A 29 -33.12 12.82 46.06
C GLY A 29 -32.02 13.83 45.79
N TRP A 30 -31.99 14.85 46.59
CA TRP A 30 -30.80 15.65 46.81
C TRP A 30 -29.75 14.75 47.43
N LEU A 31 -28.52 14.71 46.90
CA LEU A 31 -27.27 14.74 47.68
C LEU A 31 -26.04 14.44 46.79
N ALA A 32 -24.97 15.12 47.14
CA ALA A 32 -23.59 14.91 46.78
C ALA A 32 -23.11 15.56 45.44
N ALA A 33 -22.75 16.82 45.57
CA ALA A 33 -21.75 17.46 44.74
C ALA A 33 -20.41 16.74 44.90
N ALA A 34 -20.16 15.73 44.08
CA ALA A 34 -18.84 15.18 43.92
C ALA A 34 -18.01 16.17 43.11
N ARG A 35 -17.03 16.77 43.74
CA ARG A 35 -15.97 17.57 43.11
C ARG A 35 -15.42 16.83 41.89
N ARG A 36 -15.72 17.32 40.69
CA ARG A 36 -15.03 16.87 39.50
C ARG A 36 -13.59 17.35 39.62
N GLY A 37 -12.72 16.44 39.98
CA GLY A 37 -11.28 16.62 39.87
C GLY A 37 -10.95 17.00 38.44
N LEU A 38 -10.41 18.19 38.28
CA LEU A 38 -9.68 18.60 37.08
C LEU A 38 -8.48 17.68 36.94
N GLY A 39 -8.55 16.66 36.07
CA GLY A 39 -7.39 15.83 35.90
C GLY A 39 -7.65 14.53 35.18
N ALA A 40 -8.16 14.61 33.98
CA ALA A 40 -7.82 13.68 32.90
C ALA A 40 -8.28 14.37 31.62
N SER A 41 -7.36 15.07 30.98
CA SER A 41 -7.55 15.41 29.58
C SER A 41 -7.90 14.13 28.87
N ALA A 42 -9.12 14.07 28.28
CA ALA A 42 -9.46 12.99 27.37
C ALA A 42 -8.26 12.76 26.46
N PRO A 43 -7.84 11.50 26.27
CA PRO A 43 -6.73 11.24 25.39
C PRO A 43 -7.06 11.94 24.08
N ARG A 44 -6.28 12.98 23.78
CA ARG A 44 -6.30 13.57 22.45
C ARG A 44 -6.21 12.38 21.54
N CYS A 45 -7.17 12.23 20.64
CA CYS A 45 -7.09 11.27 19.58
C CYS A 45 -5.84 11.65 18.79
N THR A 46 -4.70 11.25 19.36
CA THR A 46 -3.42 11.37 18.72
C THR A 46 -3.61 10.62 17.43
N THR A 47 -3.42 11.31 16.35
CA THR A 47 -3.41 10.77 14.99
C THR A 47 -2.21 9.83 14.80
N ASP A 48 -1.73 9.21 15.88
CA ASP A 48 -0.86 8.06 15.77
C ASP A 48 -1.65 6.97 15.09
N PRO A 49 -1.36 6.77 13.82
CA PRO A 49 -2.13 5.81 13.08
C PRO A 49 -1.77 4.44 13.65
N MET A 50 -2.59 3.94 14.59
CA MET A 50 -2.51 2.58 15.14
C MET A 50 -2.33 1.53 14.04
N TRP A 51 -2.68 1.86 12.80
CA TRP A 51 -2.43 1.02 11.65
C TRP A 51 -0.94 0.92 11.29
N LYS A 52 -0.08 1.87 11.68
CA LYS A 52 1.38 1.79 11.51
C LYS A 52 2.03 0.88 12.55
N CYS A 53 1.40 0.79 13.71
CA CYS A 53 1.84 -0.05 14.83
C CYS A 53 1.08 -1.38 14.91
N ARG A 54 0.51 -1.86 13.81
CA ARG A 54 -0.17 -3.15 13.82
C ARG A 54 0.83 -4.26 14.09
N VAL A 55 0.88 -4.67 15.33
CA VAL A 55 1.61 -5.85 15.80
C VAL A 55 1.01 -7.12 15.19
N LYS A 56 -0.30 -7.14 14.93
CA LYS A 56 -0.98 -8.31 14.41
C LYS A 56 -0.98 -8.35 12.89
N TYR A 57 -0.12 -9.17 12.32
CA TYR A 57 -0.14 -9.54 10.92
C TYR A 57 -1.19 -10.64 10.69
N THR A 58 -1.96 -10.55 9.60
CA THR A 58 -2.90 -11.59 9.20
C THR A 58 -2.76 -11.92 7.72
N VAL A 59 -2.75 -13.21 7.41
CA VAL A 59 -2.75 -13.73 6.04
C VAL A 59 -4.14 -13.69 5.43
N ARG A 60 -5.19 -13.73 6.27
CA ARG A 60 -6.58 -13.72 5.80
C ARG A 60 -6.96 -12.36 5.20
N PRO A 61 -7.70 -12.34 4.09
CA PRO A 61 -8.18 -11.10 3.49
C PRO A 61 -9.12 -10.35 4.45
N VAL A 62 -8.85 -9.07 4.66
CA VAL A 62 -9.63 -8.18 5.54
C VAL A 62 -10.60 -7.33 4.71
N GLY A 63 -11.79 -7.06 5.26
CA GLY A 63 -12.72 -6.12 4.64
C GLY A 63 -12.13 -4.72 4.56
N MET A 64 -12.30 -4.05 3.40
CA MET A 64 -11.80 -2.69 3.20
C MET A 64 -12.95 -1.72 2.96
N LYS A 65 -13.12 -0.76 3.88
CA LYS A 65 -14.05 0.35 3.70
C LYS A 65 -13.43 1.38 2.75
N LYS A 66 -14.14 1.69 1.66
CA LYS A 66 -13.72 2.71 0.70
C LYS A 66 -14.43 4.02 0.97
N THR A 67 -13.68 5.07 1.23
CA THR A 67 -14.22 6.40 1.52
C THR A 67 -14.54 7.21 0.26
N GLY A 68 -14.06 6.78 -0.92
CA GLY A 68 -14.25 7.52 -2.17
C GLY A 68 -13.58 8.90 -2.19
N GLY A 69 -12.50 9.06 -1.42
CA GLY A 69 -11.77 10.33 -1.30
C GLY A 69 -12.42 11.33 -0.33
N ARG A 70 -13.41 10.88 0.45
CA ARG A 70 -14.09 11.70 1.48
C ARG A 70 -13.43 11.53 2.84
N ASP A 71 -13.47 12.57 3.64
CA ASP A 71 -13.09 12.56 5.06
C ASP A 71 -14.23 12.06 5.95
N HIS A 72 -14.05 12.16 7.27
CA HIS A 72 -15.06 11.79 8.27
C HIS A 72 -16.30 12.68 8.22
N THR A 73 -16.18 13.92 7.71
CA THR A 73 -17.28 14.87 7.54
C THR A 73 -18.05 14.66 6.23
N GLY A 74 -17.65 13.72 5.38
CA GLY A 74 -18.24 13.46 4.07
C GLY A 74 -17.77 14.40 2.95
N ARG A 75 -16.89 15.37 3.24
CA ARG A 75 -16.32 16.27 2.23
C ARG A 75 -15.24 15.60 1.40
N ILE A 76 -15.15 15.96 0.13
CA ILE A 76 -14.14 15.41 -0.78
C ILE A 76 -12.80 16.09 -0.51
N ARG A 77 -11.85 15.35 0.08
CA ARG A 77 -10.47 15.80 0.29
C ARG A 77 -9.56 15.45 -0.88
N VAL A 78 -9.81 14.30 -1.48
CA VAL A 78 -9.00 13.79 -2.59
C VAL A 78 -9.86 13.62 -3.82
N ARG A 79 -9.58 14.43 -4.84
CA ARG A 79 -10.30 14.39 -6.12
C ARG A 79 -9.85 13.18 -6.97
N GLY A 80 -10.68 12.76 -7.90
CA GLY A 80 -10.37 11.66 -8.83
C GLY A 80 -10.51 10.25 -8.23
N ILE A 81 -10.80 10.11 -6.93
CA ILE A 81 -11.00 8.82 -6.27
C ILE A 81 -12.50 8.57 -6.07
N GLY A 82 -12.97 7.44 -6.59
CA GLY A 82 -14.33 6.92 -6.37
C GLY A 82 -14.34 5.66 -5.52
N GLY A 83 -15.53 5.20 -5.12
CA GLY A 83 -15.69 3.95 -4.37
C GLY A 83 -15.23 2.73 -5.17
N GLY A 84 -15.69 2.61 -6.41
CA GLY A 84 -15.41 1.47 -7.27
C GLY A 84 -15.98 0.16 -6.70
N HIS A 85 -15.59 -0.96 -7.30
CA HIS A 85 -16.01 -2.29 -6.88
C HIS A 85 -15.48 -2.65 -5.48
N LYS A 86 -16.28 -3.38 -4.68
CA LYS A 86 -15.90 -3.87 -3.34
C LYS A 86 -14.68 -4.79 -3.46
N GLN A 87 -13.69 -4.62 -2.59
CA GLN A 87 -12.44 -5.37 -2.62
C GLN A 87 -12.02 -5.74 -1.20
N ARG A 88 -11.35 -6.89 -1.07
CA ARG A 88 -10.73 -7.32 0.18
C ARG A 88 -9.24 -6.95 0.15
N TYR A 89 -8.75 -6.45 1.27
CA TYR A 89 -7.35 -6.09 1.45
C TYR A 89 -6.55 -7.28 1.99
N ARG A 90 -5.39 -7.52 1.42
CA ARG A 90 -4.39 -8.46 1.94
C ARG A 90 -3.23 -7.66 2.51
N MET A 91 -2.82 -7.99 3.71
CA MET A 91 -1.64 -7.37 4.32
C MET A 91 -0.40 -7.91 3.63
N ILE A 92 0.44 -7.01 3.12
CA ILE A 92 1.70 -7.36 2.49
C ILE A 92 2.79 -7.02 3.47
N ASP A 93 3.70 -7.96 3.69
CA ASP A 93 4.90 -7.73 4.47
C ASP A 93 5.96 -7.10 3.56
N PHE A 94 6.35 -5.88 3.89
CA PHE A 94 7.39 -5.16 3.16
C PHE A 94 8.78 -5.36 3.76
N GLN A 95 8.86 -5.97 4.95
CA GLN A 95 10.14 -6.33 5.58
C GLN A 95 10.49 -7.76 5.16
N ARG A 96 11.49 -7.88 4.30
CA ARG A 96 11.93 -9.20 3.83
C ARG A 96 12.71 -9.93 4.92
N LEU A 97 13.56 -9.23 5.66
CA LEU A 97 14.36 -9.76 6.75
C LEU A 97 13.66 -9.59 8.10
N ARG A 98 12.49 -10.19 8.24
CA ARG A 98 11.81 -10.25 9.53
C ARG A 98 12.06 -11.64 10.12
N TYR A 99 12.96 -11.70 11.06
CA TYR A 99 13.24 -12.93 11.82
C TYR A 99 12.12 -13.20 12.84
N GLU A 100 11.94 -14.46 13.21
CA GLU A 100 11.12 -14.83 14.36
C GLU A 100 11.87 -14.42 15.64
N GLU A 101 11.12 -14.08 16.68
CA GLU A 101 11.72 -13.74 17.98
C GLU A 101 12.53 -14.94 18.49
N GLY A 102 13.83 -14.72 18.75
CA GLY A 102 14.77 -15.76 19.20
C GLY A 102 15.46 -16.55 18.09
N ALA A 103 15.14 -16.35 16.82
CA ALA A 103 15.88 -16.98 15.72
C ALA A 103 17.16 -16.20 15.42
N PRO A 104 18.29 -16.89 15.19
CA PRO A 104 19.53 -16.24 14.78
C PRO A 104 19.34 -15.54 13.43
N PRO A 105 20.11 -14.48 13.13
CA PRO A 105 20.02 -13.74 11.86
C PRO A 105 20.67 -14.52 10.70
N GLU A 106 20.37 -15.79 10.60
CA GLU A 106 20.87 -16.66 9.53
C GLU A 106 20.04 -16.47 8.25
N PRO A 107 20.65 -16.76 7.09
CA PRO A 107 19.91 -16.84 5.84
C PRO A 107 18.75 -17.84 5.98
N PHE A 108 17.53 -17.41 5.73
CA PHE A 108 16.38 -18.32 5.77
C PHE A 108 15.72 -18.44 4.40
N THR A 109 15.15 -19.60 4.17
CA THR A 109 14.45 -19.92 2.92
C THR A 109 12.94 -19.93 3.13
N GLU A 110 12.23 -19.44 2.14
CA GLU A 110 10.77 -19.47 2.09
C GLU A 110 10.30 -20.13 0.80
N LYS A 111 9.25 -20.93 0.87
CA LYS A 111 8.64 -21.55 -0.31
C LYS A 111 7.39 -20.76 -0.73
N VAL A 112 7.28 -20.49 -2.01
CA VAL A 112 6.10 -19.87 -2.62
C VAL A 112 4.97 -20.88 -2.69
N ILE A 113 3.85 -20.58 -2.02
CA ILE A 113 2.67 -21.46 -2.01
C ILE A 113 1.72 -21.11 -3.15
N ASN A 114 1.48 -19.79 -3.35
CA ASN A 114 0.50 -19.33 -4.32
C ASN A 114 0.83 -17.90 -4.78
N VAL A 115 0.52 -17.58 -6.02
CA VAL A 115 0.63 -16.23 -6.58
C VAL A 115 -0.76 -15.75 -6.96
N ARG A 116 -1.13 -14.52 -6.55
CA ARG A 116 -2.44 -13.93 -6.80
C ARG A 116 -2.36 -12.47 -7.16
N TYR A 117 -3.29 -12.03 -7.99
CA TYR A 117 -3.50 -10.62 -8.27
C TYR A 117 -3.97 -9.86 -7.02
N ASP A 118 -3.36 -8.70 -6.75
CA ASP A 118 -3.75 -7.80 -5.65
C ASP A 118 -4.62 -6.63 -6.17
N PRO A 119 -5.94 -6.63 -5.92
CA PRO A 119 -6.82 -5.57 -6.37
C PRO A 119 -6.70 -4.28 -5.55
N CYS A 120 -6.08 -4.34 -4.37
CA CYS A 120 -6.16 -3.26 -3.37
C CYS A 120 -4.98 -2.30 -3.39
N ARG A 121 -3.94 -2.57 -4.14
CA ARG A 121 -2.77 -1.70 -4.22
C ARG A 121 -3.06 -0.48 -5.10
N ARG A 122 -3.95 0.38 -4.59
CA ARG A 122 -4.25 1.68 -5.21
C ARG A 122 -3.31 2.74 -4.65
N PRO A 123 -2.97 3.75 -5.45
CA PRO A 123 -2.18 4.86 -4.96
C PRO A 123 -3.00 5.71 -4.00
N THR A 124 -2.42 6.06 -2.92
CA THR A 124 -2.62 7.36 -2.29
C THR A 124 -2.19 8.44 -3.29
N VAL A 125 -2.84 9.60 -3.20
CA VAL A 125 -2.64 10.78 -4.06
C VAL A 125 -1.27 10.84 -4.75
N GLY A 126 -1.28 10.82 -6.07
CA GLY A 126 -0.09 11.10 -6.89
C GLY A 126 0.66 9.90 -7.48
N SER A 127 0.31 8.66 -7.16
CA SER A 127 0.97 7.48 -7.74
C SER A 127 0.01 6.65 -8.59
N PRO A 128 0.37 6.26 -9.83
CA PRO A 128 -0.51 5.46 -10.68
C PRO A 128 -0.80 4.10 -10.04
N CYS A 129 -2.07 3.69 -10.10
CA CYS A 129 -2.53 2.38 -9.61
C CYS A 129 -1.89 1.26 -10.41
N ARG A 130 -0.82 0.73 -9.92
CA ARG A 130 -0.11 -0.37 -10.54
C ARG A 130 -0.19 -1.55 -9.60
N SER A 131 -1.13 -2.46 -9.87
CA SER A 131 -1.30 -3.67 -9.09
C SER A 131 -0.29 -4.70 -9.57
N ALA A 132 0.73 -4.93 -8.77
CA ALA A 132 1.59 -6.10 -8.91
C ALA A 132 0.86 -7.32 -8.35
N ASP A 133 1.25 -8.49 -8.78
CA ASP A 133 0.81 -9.72 -8.15
C ASP A 133 1.50 -9.91 -6.80
N ILE A 134 0.88 -10.69 -5.93
CA ILE A 134 1.37 -11.00 -4.61
C ILE A 134 1.55 -12.49 -4.46
N ALA A 135 2.64 -12.89 -3.82
CA ALA A 135 2.94 -14.28 -3.52
C ALA A 135 2.70 -14.56 -2.04
N LEU A 136 2.02 -15.67 -1.77
CA LEU A 136 1.95 -16.25 -0.43
C LEU A 136 3.16 -17.14 -0.24
N VAL A 137 4.00 -16.78 0.72
CA VAL A 137 5.20 -17.55 1.05
C VAL A 137 5.10 -18.13 2.45
N ALA A 138 5.75 -19.28 2.66
CA ALA A 138 5.88 -19.93 3.95
C ALA A 138 7.33 -20.28 4.22
N GLY A 139 7.79 -19.97 5.42
CA GLY A 139 9.08 -20.37 5.98
C GLY A 139 8.87 -20.73 7.44
N GLY A 140 9.19 -21.98 7.82
CA GLY A 140 8.87 -22.48 9.15
C GLY A 140 7.38 -22.43 9.46
N ASN A 141 7.03 -21.94 10.63
CA ASN A 141 5.64 -21.80 11.09
C ASN A 141 4.92 -20.58 10.53
N ARG A 142 5.60 -19.75 9.73
CA ARG A 142 5.11 -18.44 9.33
C ARG A 142 4.67 -18.41 7.88
N LYS A 143 3.51 -17.78 7.64
CA LYS A 143 3.01 -17.48 6.30
C LYS A 143 2.85 -15.97 6.15
N ARG A 144 3.29 -15.44 5.00
CA ARG A 144 3.16 -14.00 4.72
C ARG A 144 2.94 -13.73 3.23
N TRP A 145 2.35 -12.57 2.94
CA TRP A 145 2.21 -12.06 1.59
C TRP A 145 3.37 -11.13 1.26
N ILE A 146 4.05 -11.40 0.17
CA ILE A 146 5.10 -10.54 -0.39
C ILE A 146 4.70 -10.07 -1.79
N ILE A 147 5.43 -9.10 -2.35
CA ILE A 147 5.28 -8.69 -3.74
C ILE A 147 5.95 -9.75 -4.62
N ALA A 148 5.20 -10.29 -5.58
CA ALA A 148 5.73 -11.24 -6.54
C ALA A 148 6.62 -10.56 -7.58
N THR A 149 7.68 -11.22 -7.99
CA THR A 149 8.50 -10.85 -9.14
C THR A 149 7.91 -11.40 -10.44
N GLU A 150 8.47 -11.03 -11.57
CA GLU A 150 7.92 -11.29 -12.91
C GLU A 150 7.72 -12.79 -13.17
N ASN A 151 8.74 -13.59 -12.94
CA ASN A 151 8.75 -15.04 -13.26
C ASN A 151 8.47 -15.94 -12.06
N MET A 152 8.12 -15.37 -10.90
CA MET A 152 7.87 -16.14 -9.69
C MET A 152 6.66 -17.05 -9.83
N GLN A 153 6.84 -18.35 -9.54
CA GLN A 153 5.80 -19.38 -9.62
C GLN A 153 5.56 -20.06 -8.27
N PRO A 154 4.38 -20.68 -8.09
CA PRO A 154 4.14 -21.54 -6.94
C PRO A 154 5.13 -22.73 -6.95
N GLY A 155 5.76 -22.99 -5.82
CA GLY A 155 6.79 -24.02 -5.65
C GLY A 155 8.21 -23.47 -5.54
N ASP A 156 8.46 -22.26 -6.01
CA ASP A 156 9.80 -21.64 -5.96
C ASP A 156 10.29 -21.47 -4.52
N ILE A 157 11.60 -21.62 -4.35
CA ILE A 157 12.29 -21.41 -3.07
C ILE A 157 13.03 -20.08 -3.14
N ILE A 158 12.74 -19.20 -2.18
CA ILE A 158 13.30 -17.87 -2.08
C ILE A 158 14.26 -17.80 -0.91
N LYS A 159 15.44 -17.23 -1.12
CA LYS A 159 16.44 -17.01 -0.08
C LYS A 159 16.39 -15.57 0.42
N ASN A 160 16.49 -15.40 1.73
CA ASN A 160 16.58 -14.09 2.37
C ASN A 160 17.82 -14.08 3.25
N SER A 161 18.72 -13.13 2.99
CA SER A 161 19.97 -13.00 3.75
C SER A 161 20.26 -11.55 4.07
N SER A 162 20.88 -11.30 5.23
CA SER A 162 21.40 -10.00 5.63
C SER A 162 22.92 -9.89 5.49
N HIS A 163 23.58 -11.00 5.15
CA HIS A 163 25.02 -11.07 5.09
C HIS A 163 25.59 -10.38 3.85
N ILE A 164 26.63 -9.59 4.04
CA ILE A 164 27.44 -8.99 2.98
C ILE A 164 28.79 -9.67 2.96
N GLY A 165 28.99 -10.57 1.98
CA GLY A 165 30.28 -11.24 1.79
C GLY A 165 31.27 -10.38 1.00
N ARG A 166 32.52 -10.84 0.92
CA ARG A 166 33.54 -10.20 0.09
C ARG A 166 33.26 -10.35 -1.41
N MET A 167 32.68 -11.47 -1.81
CA MET A 167 32.30 -11.75 -3.20
C MET A 167 30.84 -11.42 -3.41
N ALA A 168 30.49 -10.98 -4.61
CA ALA A 168 29.11 -10.75 -4.99
C ALA A 168 28.37 -12.08 -5.14
N VAL A 169 27.14 -12.13 -4.64
CA VAL A 169 26.28 -13.31 -4.68
C VAL A 169 25.53 -13.37 -6.02
N SER A 170 25.58 -14.50 -6.70
CA SER A 170 24.67 -14.79 -7.81
C SER A 170 23.30 -15.16 -7.24
N ALA A 171 22.42 -14.18 -7.13
CA ALA A 171 21.09 -14.35 -6.53
C ALA A 171 20.06 -14.67 -7.62
N ASN A 172 19.11 -15.54 -7.30
CA ASN A 172 17.99 -15.87 -8.16
C ASN A 172 16.90 -14.79 -8.09
N GLU A 173 16.01 -14.76 -9.07
CA GLU A 173 14.87 -13.87 -9.06
C GLU A 173 13.96 -14.17 -7.86
N GLY A 174 13.55 -13.11 -7.15
CA GLY A 174 12.73 -13.23 -5.96
C GLY A 174 13.51 -13.23 -4.64
N ASP A 175 14.80 -13.52 -4.67
CA ASP A 175 15.67 -13.51 -3.50
C ASP A 175 15.83 -12.09 -2.93
N ALA A 176 16.05 -11.99 -1.63
CA ALA A 176 16.28 -10.73 -0.96
C ALA A 176 17.66 -10.68 -0.30
N TYR A 177 18.45 -9.73 -0.75
CA TYR A 177 19.82 -9.49 -0.28
C TYR A 177 20.07 -8.02 0.00
N PRO A 178 21.04 -7.69 0.87
CA PRO A 178 21.53 -6.33 0.99
C PRO A 178 22.22 -5.90 -0.32
N LEU A 179 22.16 -4.61 -0.63
CA LEU A 179 22.74 -4.08 -1.87
C LEU A 179 24.24 -4.34 -1.98
N GLY A 180 24.95 -4.37 -0.84
CA GLY A 180 26.37 -4.68 -0.77
C GLY A 180 26.71 -6.07 -1.30
N ALA A 181 25.82 -7.06 -1.15
CA ALA A 181 26.04 -8.43 -1.61
C ALA A 181 25.76 -8.65 -3.11
N LEU A 182 25.01 -7.75 -3.75
CA LEU A 182 24.57 -7.93 -5.15
C LEU A 182 25.62 -7.37 -6.13
N PRO A 183 25.82 -7.96 -7.31
CA PRO A 183 26.70 -7.40 -8.33
C PRO A 183 26.12 -6.10 -8.93
N VAL A 184 27.00 -5.26 -9.43
CA VAL A 184 26.64 -4.05 -10.18
C VAL A 184 25.93 -4.46 -11.47
N GLY A 185 24.91 -3.69 -11.88
CA GLY A 185 24.08 -4.01 -13.04
C GLY A 185 22.84 -4.85 -12.72
N THR A 186 22.73 -5.42 -11.52
CA THR A 186 21.58 -6.23 -11.13
C THR A 186 20.28 -5.44 -11.18
N LEU A 187 19.24 -6.07 -11.73
CA LEU A 187 17.88 -5.57 -11.66
C LEU A 187 17.32 -5.83 -10.26
N ILE A 188 16.80 -4.80 -9.63
CA ILE A 188 16.26 -4.86 -8.27
C ILE A 188 14.86 -4.28 -8.17
N CYS A 189 14.10 -4.78 -7.23
CA CYS A 189 12.79 -4.24 -6.83
C CYS A 189 12.66 -4.21 -5.30
N ASN A 190 11.55 -3.70 -4.78
CA ASN A 190 11.25 -3.67 -3.34
C ASN A 190 12.39 -3.08 -2.49
N LEU A 191 12.96 -1.97 -2.92
CA LEU A 191 14.12 -1.35 -2.29
C LEU A 191 13.75 -0.61 -1.01
N GLU A 192 14.55 -0.82 0.04
CA GLU A 192 14.50 -0.06 1.29
C GLU A 192 15.18 1.31 1.14
N SER A 193 14.71 2.29 1.90
CA SER A 193 15.39 3.59 2.03
C SER A 193 16.39 3.62 3.18
N HIS A 194 16.09 2.88 4.24
CA HIS A 194 16.94 2.68 5.40
C HIS A 194 16.85 1.21 5.79
N PRO A 195 17.91 0.64 6.35
CA PRO A 195 17.92 -0.75 6.79
C PRO A 195 16.78 -1.03 7.78
N GLY A 196 16.07 -2.14 7.60
CA GLY A 196 15.00 -2.58 8.48
C GLY A 196 13.66 -1.82 8.37
N LYS A 197 13.59 -0.75 7.59
CA LYS A 197 12.35 0.03 7.41
C LYS A 197 11.33 -0.63 6.48
N GLY A 198 11.75 -1.66 5.78
CA GLY A 198 10.96 -2.34 4.76
C GLY A 198 10.94 -1.61 3.42
N ALA A 199 10.52 -2.33 2.39
CA ALA A 199 10.52 -1.84 1.02
C ALA A 199 9.64 -0.59 0.86
N GLN A 200 10.21 0.49 0.37
CA GLN A 200 9.52 1.76 0.11
C GLN A 200 9.51 2.13 -1.37
N TYR A 201 10.53 1.73 -2.11
CA TYR A 201 10.72 2.07 -3.52
C TYR A 201 10.54 0.86 -4.43
N ILE A 202 10.27 1.11 -5.70
CA ILE A 202 10.19 0.11 -6.78
C ILE A 202 9.20 -1.04 -6.43
N ARG A 203 7.97 -0.67 -6.07
CA ARG A 203 6.90 -1.62 -5.68
C ARG A 203 5.75 -1.70 -6.69
N ALA A 204 5.76 -0.85 -7.70
CA ALA A 204 4.68 -0.79 -8.68
C ALA A 204 4.83 -1.90 -9.72
N ALA A 205 3.71 -2.38 -10.28
CA ALA A 205 3.70 -3.40 -11.31
C ALA A 205 4.64 -3.06 -12.47
N GLY A 206 5.42 -4.04 -12.90
CA GLY A 206 6.33 -3.95 -14.02
C GLY A 206 7.50 -2.99 -13.84
N THR A 207 7.79 -2.52 -12.61
CA THR A 207 8.92 -1.64 -12.36
C THR A 207 10.14 -2.39 -11.86
N CYS A 208 11.31 -1.94 -12.28
CA CYS A 208 12.60 -2.37 -11.76
C CYS A 208 13.51 -1.15 -11.58
N GLY A 209 14.52 -1.27 -10.77
CA GLY A 209 15.65 -0.37 -10.66
C GLY A 209 16.92 -1.10 -11.05
N VAL A 210 18.00 -0.38 -11.26
CA VAL A 210 19.30 -0.94 -11.60
C VAL A 210 20.32 -0.49 -10.58
N LEU A 211 21.11 -1.39 -10.03
CA LEU A 211 22.23 -1.08 -9.17
C LEU A 211 23.40 -0.58 -10.06
N LEU A 212 23.70 0.72 -9.99
CA LEU A 212 24.68 1.33 -10.89
C LEU A 212 26.12 1.17 -10.36
N ARG A 213 26.34 1.48 -9.10
CA ARG A 213 27.67 1.40 -8.48
C ARG A 213 27.59 1.37 -6.96
N LYS A 214 28.69 0.94 -6.34
CA LYS A 214 28.89 0.96 -4.90
C LYS A 214 30.10 1.83 -4.58
N VAL A 215 29.99 2.71 -3.63
CA VAL A 215 31.07 3.64 -3.23
C VAL A 215 30.98 3.88 -1.73
N ASN A 216 32.07 3.64 -1.02
CA ASN A 216 32.23 3.97 0.41
C ASN A 216 31.04 3.52 1.29
N GLY A 217 30.66 2.24 1.21
CA GLY A 217 29.56 1.70 2.02
C GLY A 217 28.16 2.17 1.57
N THR A 218 28.08 2.83 0.41
CA THR A 218 26.80 3.30 -0.16
C THR A 218 26.59 2.77 -1.57
N ALA A 219 25.35 2.47 -1.88
CA ALA A 219 24.93 1.99 -3.19
C ALA A 219 24.13 3.07 -3.94
N ILE A 220 24.45 3.27 -5.21
CA ILE A 220 23.73 4.18 -6.10
C ILE A 220 22.84 3.34 -7.02
N VAL A 221 21.54 3.61 -6.94
CA VAL A 221 20.50 2.89 -7.65
C VAL A 221 19.77 3.84 -8.61
N GLN A 222 19.54 3.40 -9.83
CA GLN A 222 18.64 4.07 -10.77
C GLN A 222 17.21 3.62 -10.54
N LEU A 223 16.34 4.58 -10.26
CA LEU A 223 14.91 4.34 -10.11
C LEU A 223 14.19 4.22 -11.47
N PRO A 224 12.97 3.64 -11.51
CA PRO A 224 12.15 3.59 -12.73
C PRO A 224 11.87 4.96 -13.36
N SER A 225 11.98 6.04 -12.58
CA SER A 225 11.87 7.42 -13.04
C SER A 225 13.14 7.96 -13.69
N LYS A 226 14.17 7.13 -13.87
CA LYS A 226 15.54 7.49 -14.30
C LYS A 226 16.31 8.35 -13.30
N ARG A 227 15.70 8.72 -12.17
CA ARG A 227 16.39 9.45 -11.09
C ARG A 227 17.32 8.51 -10.33
N HIS A 228 18.49 9.00 -9.96
CA HIS A 228 19.42 8.26 -9.11
C HIS A 228 19.07 8.43 -7.62
N MET A 229 19.34 7.40 -6.85
CA MET A 229 19.15 7.38 -5.42
C MET A 229 20.34 6.72 -4.75
N GLN A 230 20.87 7.37 -3.71
CA GLN A 230 21.96 6.85 -2.89
C GLN A 230 21.38 6.33 -1.57
N VAL A 231 21.73 5.10 -1.22
CA VAL A 231 21.30 4.41 0.01
C VAL A 231 22.48 3.66 0.61
N LEU A 232 22.36 3.22 1.86
CA LEU A 232 23.38 2.38 2.51
C LEU A 232 23.41 0.99 1.84
N GLU A 233 24.58 0.39 1.77
CA GLU A 233 24.76 -0.98 1.24
C GLU A 233 24.04 -2.05 2.06
N THR A 234 23.76 -1.78 3.32
CA THR A 234 22.98 -2.64 4.22
C THR A 234 21.48 -2.63 3.92
N CYS A 235 20.98 -1.68 3.10
CA CYS A 235 19.58 -1.69 2.67
C CYS A 235 19.27 -2.91 1.82
N VAL A 236 18.14 -3.56 2.11
CA VAL A 236 17.70 -4.78 1.42
C VAL A 236 16.92 -4.43 0.16
N ALA A 237 17.15 -5.21 -0.87
CA ALA A 237 16.37 -5.19 -2.10
C ALA A 237 16.04 -6.63 -2.54
N THR A 238 14.98 -6.79 -3.31
CA THR A 238 14.64 -8.06 -3.96
C THR A 238 15.20 -8.06 -5.37
N VAL A 239 15.82 -9.16 -5.77
CA VAL A 239 16.37 -9.32 -7.11
C VAL A 239 15.25 -9.57 -8.11
N GLY A 240 15.35 -8.96 -9.28
CA GLY A 240 14.40 -9.09 -10.37
C GLY A 240 13.48 -7.89 -10.54
N ARG A 241 12.46 -8.08 -11.36
CA ARG A 241 11.46 -7.10 -11.73
C ARG A 241 10.12 -7.41 -11.08
N VAL A 242 9.35 -6.39 -10.75
CA VAL A 242 8.00 -6.59 -10.20
C VAL A 242 7.06 -7.15 -11.27
N SER A 243 6.24 -8.09 -10.89
CA SER A 243 5.24 -8.77 -11.74
C SER A 243 4.28 -7.81 -12.44
N ASN A 244 3.51 -8.34 -13.40
CA ASN A 244 2.50 -7.64 -14.19
C ASN A 244 3.08 -6.48 -15.02
N VAL A 245 4.03 -6.81 -15.88
CA VAL A 245 4.79 -5.85 -16.71
C VAL A 245 3.88 -5.06 -17.64
N ASP A 246 2.91 -5.71 -18.25
CA ASP A 246 2.01 -5.13 -19.25
C ASP A 246 0.83 -4.35 -18.66
N HIS A 247 0.83 -4.16 -17.34
CA HIS A 247 -0.24 -3.41 -16.68
C HIS A 247 -0.49 -2.02 -17.28
N ASN A 248 0.56 -1.37 -17.79
CA ASN A 248 0.44 -0.05 -18.44
C ASN A 248 -0.19 -0.10 -19.84
N LYS A 249 -0.03 -1.22 -20.53
CA LYS A 249 -0.56 -1.42 -21.89
C LYS A 249 -2.04 -1.80 -21.89
N ARG A 250 -2.58 -2.10 -20.73
CA ARG A 250 -3.96 -2.54 -20.56
C ARG A 250 -4.95 -1.48 -21.03
N VAL A 251 -5.73 -1.80 -22.04
CA VAL A 251 -6.81 -0.97 -22.55
C VAL A 251 -8.06 -1.17 -21.69
N ILE A 252 -8.59 -0.08 -21.13
CA ILE A 252 -9.79 -0.13 -20.29
C ILE A 252 -11.06 -0.04 -21.11
N GLY A 253 -11.03 0.63 -22.26
CA GLY A 253 -12.12 0.77 -23.22
C GLY A 253 -13.22 1.72 -22.76
N LYS A 254 -14.06 1.31 -21.83
CA LYS A 254 -15.26 2.05 -21.41
C LYS A 254 -15.02 2.92 -20.16
N ALA A 255 -15.65 4.09 -20.11
CA ALA A 255 -15.63 4.98 -18.93
C ALA A 255 -16.20 4.29 -17.67
N GLY A 256 -17.21 3.44 -17.81
CA GLY A 256 -17.77 2.64 -16.74
C GLY A 256 -16.75 1.69 -16.08
N ARG A 257 -15.84 1.08 -16.84
CA ARG A 257 -14.76 0.26 -16.28
C ARG A 257 -13.81 1.09 -15.40
N ASN A 258 -13.54 2.34 -15.77
CA ASN A 258 -12.78 3.25 -14.90
C ASN A 258 -13.49 3.50 -13.57
N ARG A 259 -14.85 3.61 -13.61
CA ARG A 259 -15.65 3.74 -12.38
C ARG A 259 -15.56 2.49 -11.50
N TRP A 260 -15.61 1.30 -12.08
CA TRP A 260 -15.40 0.05 -11.33
C TRP A 260 -14.03 0.00 -10.65
N LEU A 261 -13.01 0.51 -11.33
CA LEU A 261 -11.68 0.66 -10.75
C LEU A 261 -11.62 1.79 -9.70
N GLY A 262 -12.71 2.55 -9.50
CA GLY A 262 -12.79 3.66 -8.57
C GLY A 262 -12.04 4.90 -9.03
N LYS A 263 -11.91 5.10 -10.32
CA LYS A 263 -11.43 6.34 -10.91
C LYS A 263 -12.63 7.21 -11.24
N ARG A 264 -12.64 8.45 -10.79
CA ARG A 264 -13.62 9.45 -11.21
C ARG A 264 -13.11 10.17 -12.45
N PRO A 265 -13.98 10.55 -13.39
CA PRO A 265 -13.61 11.45 -14.46
C PRO A 265 -13.19 12.77 -13.86
N HIS A 266 -12.19 13.38 -14.41
CA HIS A 266 -11.79 14.73 -14.09
C HIS A 266 -11.49 15.45 -15.40
N THR A 267 -11.98 16.66 -15.52
CA THR A 267 -11.50 17.62 -16.49
C THR A 267 -10.16 18.08 -15.97
N GLY A 268 -9.13 17.64 -16.52
CA GLY A 268 -7.80 18.03 -16.10
C GLY A 268 -7.01 18.37 -17.29
N LEU A 269 -5.99 19.05 -17.01
CA LEU A 269 -4.91 19.45 -17.88
C LEU A 269 -4.17 18.19 -18.39
N TRP A 270 -4.87 17.32 -19.12
CA TRP A 270 -4.27 16.22 -19.86
C TRP A 270 -3.68 16.76 -21.14
N HIS A 271 -2.63 17.54 -20.98
CA HIS A 271 -1.86 17.99 -22.12
C HIS A 271 -0.87 16.92 -22.53
N ARG A 272 -0.76 16.73 -23.83
CA ARG A 272 0.32 15.93 -24.43
C ARG A 272 1.67 16.50 -23.96
N LYS A 273 2.66 15.66 -23.91
CA LYS A 273 4.02 16.10 -23.58
C LYS A 273 4.51 17.12 -24.62
N GLY A 274 5.05 18.22 -24.15
CA GLY A 274 5.65 19.26 -25.01
C GLY A 274 4.64 20.17 -25.71
N GLY A 275 5.13 21.08 -26.49
CA GLY A 275 4.38 22.07 -27.24
C GLY A 275 3.87 23.25 -26.38
N TRP A 276 3.27 24.22 -27.05
CA TRP A 276 2.80 25.46 -26.42
C TRP A 276 1.68 25.21 -25.38
N ALA A 277 0.74 24.35 -25.68
CA ALA A 277 -0.37 23.98 -24.80
C ALA A 277 -0.09 22.70 -23.97
N GLY A 278 1.05 22.08 -24.11
CA GLY A 278 1.37 20.84 -23.46
C GLY A 278 1.97 21.01 -22.08
N ARG A 279 2.11 19.87 -21.38
CA ARG A 279 2.81 19.81 -20.10
C ARG A 279 4.31 20.05 -20.33
N LYS A 280 4.87 21.09 -19.71
CA LYS A 280 6.30 21.37 -19.78
C LYS A 280 7.12 20.18 -19.27
N ILE A 281 8.12 19.77 -20.03
CA ILE A 281 9.08 18.75 -19.64
C ILE A 281 10.09 19.42 -18.72
N ARG A 282 10.20 18.91 -17.50
CA ARG A 282 11.20 19.38 -16.53
C ARG A 282 12.43 18.46 -16.58
N PRO A 283 13.64 19.00 -16.35
CA PRO A 283 14.83 18.17 -16.21
C PRO A 283 14.68 17.20 -15.05
N LEU A 284 15.48 16.14 -15.04
CA LEU A 284 15.49 15.19 -13.94
C LEU A 284 15.92 15.89 -12.65
N PRO A 285 15.21 15.67 -11.54
CA PRO A 285 15.61 16.23 -10.27
C PRO A 285 16.96 15.63 -9.83
N PRO A 286 17.74 16.34 -8.99
CA PRO A 286 19.03 15.87 -8.51
C PRO A 286 18.92 14.53 -7.78
N MET A 287 20.05 13.87 -7.57
CA MET A 287 20.13 12.59 -6.87
C MET A 287 19.52 12.72 -5.47
N LYS A 288 18.80 11.68 -5.06
CA LYS A 288 18.20 11.61 -3.74
C LYS A 288 19.12 10.79 -2.81
N SER A 289 19.67 11.42 -1.78
CA SER A 289 20.50 10.74 -0.79
C SER A 289 19.72 10.46 0.49
N TYR A 290 19.93 9.28 1.06
CA TYR A 290 19.41 8.84 2.36
C TYR A 290 20.53 8.53 3.37
N VAL A 291 21.77 8.82 3.01
CA VAL A 291 22.93 8.48 3.82
C VAL A 291 23.16 9.51 4.92
N ASN A 292 22.90 10.79 4.65
CA ASN A 292 23.20 11.91 5.56
C ASN A 292 21.94 12.47 6.26
N LEU A 293 20.83 11.74 6.29
CA LEU A 293 19.69 12.16 7.08
C LEU A 293 19.99 11.91 8.57
N PRO A 294 19.80 12.92 9.46
CA PRO A 294 19.95 12.70 10.89
C PRO A 294 19.07 11.52 11.30
N ARG A 295 19.66 10.59 12.03
CA ARG A 295 18.90 9.50 12.64
C ARG A 295 17.93 10.16 13.60
N VAL A 296 16.64 10.00 13.35
CA VAL A 296 15.64 10.31 14.37
C VAL A 296 15.84 9.24 15.43
N THR A 297 16.61 9.57 16.45
CA THR A 297 16.64 8.80 17.69
C THR A 297 15.25 8.88 18.26
N THR A 298 14.49 7.81 18.14
CA THR A 298 13.35 7.56 19.01
C THR A 298 13.94 7.45 20.40
N GLN A 299 13.79 8.50 21.20
CA GLN A 299 13.97 8.39 22.65
C GLN A 299 12.95 7.35 23.11
N GLU A 300 13.47 6.27 23.71
CA GLU A 300 12.73 5.27 24.44
C GLU A 300 11.99 5.87 25.63
#